data_c9ebbf2592577c43910a9657a36ad9a3
#
_entry.id   c9ebbf2592577c43910a9657a36ad9a3
#
_cell.length_a   1.000
_cell.length_b   1.000
_cell.length_c   1.000
_cell.angle_alpha   90.00
_cell.angle_beta   90.00
_cell.angle_gamma   90.00
#
_symmetry.space_group_name_H-M   'P 1'
#
loop_
_entity.id
_entity.type
_entity.pdbx_description
1 polymer ?
#
loop_
_entity_poly.entity_id
_entity_poly.type
_entity_poly.pdbx_seq_one_letter_code
_entity_poly.pdbx_strand_id
1 'polypeptide(L)'
;AALFGQACHAPGMAKNTYGTGCFLLLNPGGDAVTSRNHLLTTTAWQLGGDGGTPGRPSYALEGSVFIGGAVVQWLRDGLRAIRSAADVEALAAEVPDAGGVYLVPAFAGLGAPHWDAYARGAMFGLTRGSNIAHIARAALEAIAFQSTEVLHAMQKDAGIRLSELRVDGGATANNLLMQIQADLLGVPVVRPKVLETTALGAAYLAGLAVGFWQG
;
A
#
# COMPACT_ATOMS: atom_id res chain seq x y z
N ALA A 1 -11.93 4.12 7.61
CA ALA A 1 -11.71 5.59 7.61
C ALA A 1 -10.78 6.02 6.46
N ALA A 2 -9.55 5.46 6.32
CA ALA A 2 -8.59 5.92 5.30
C ALA A 2 -9.11 5.81 3.86
N LEU A 3 -9.79 4.72 3.50
CA LEU A 3 -10.39 4.55 2.17
C LEU A 3 -11.41 5.66 1.87
N PHE A 4 -12.22 6.04 2.86
CA PHE A 4 -13.16 7.14 2.77
C PHE A 4 -12.45 8.50 2.68
N GLY A 5 -11.46 8.73 3.55
CA GLY A 5 -10.66 9.97 3.56
C GLY A 5 -9.84 10.18 2.28
N GLN A 6 -9.49 9.11 1.57
CA GLN A 6 -8.90 9.13 0.23
C GLN A 6 -9.95 9.28 -0.88
N ALA A 7 -11.23 9.43 -0.53
CA ALA A 7 -12.34 9.51 -1.49
C ALA A 7 -12.37 8.34 -2.51
N CYS A 8 -12.00 7.13 -2.08
CA CYS A 8 -12.09 5.93 -2.92
C CYS A 8 -13.53 5.40 -2.97
N HIS A 9 -14.46 6.24 -3.44
CA HIS A 9 -15.89 5.94 -3.39
C HIS A 9 -16.40 5.12 -4.57
N ALA A 10 -15.63 5.08 -5.67
CA ALA A 10 -16.02 4.33 -6.86
C ALA A 10 -15.35 2.94 -6.91
N PRO A 11 -16.01 1.94 -7.54
CA PRO A 11 -15.40 0.64 -7.80
C PRO A 11 -14.09 0.77 -8.59
N GLY A 12 -13.10 -0.03 -8.24
CA GLY A 12 -11.77 0.01 -8.87
C GLY A 12 -10.82 1.07 -8.30
N MET A 13 -11.27 1.91 -7.38
CA MET A 13 -10.38 2.80 -6.62
C MET A 13 -9.79 2.07 -5.43
N ALA A 14 -8.50 2.24 -5.22
CA ALA A 14 -7.79 1.65 -4.10
C ALA A 14 -6.92 2.66 -3.36
N LYS A 15 -6.66 2.37 -2.09
CA LYS A 15 -5.64 3.10 -1.33
C LYS A 15 -4.55 2.16 -0.83
N ASN A 16 -3.34 2.68 -0.67
CA ASN A 16 -2.26 2.04 0.07
C ASN A 16 -1.63 3.03 1.05
N THR A 17 -1.60 2.65 2.32
CA THR A 17 -0.87 3.39 3.35
C THR A 17 0.52 2.77 3.50
N TYR A 18 1.55 3.51 3.09
CA TYR A 18 2.96 3.11 3.16
C TYR A 18 3.57 3.57 4.50
N GLY A 19 3.39 2.74 5.53
CA GLY A 19 3.98 2.90 6.86
C GLY A 19 5.11 1.91 7.10
N THR A 20 5.25 1.39 8.33
CA THR A 20 6.13 0.27 8.67
C THR A 20 5.84 -0.94 7.79
N GLY A 21 4.57 -1.28 7.62
CA GLY A 21 4.03 -2.15 6.59
C GLY A 21 3.23 -1.37 5.56
N CYS A 22 2.57 -2.07 4.63
CA CYS A 22 1.63 -1.48 3.70
C CYS A 22 0.24 -2.05 3.94
N PHE A 23 -0.75 -1.16 4.01
CA PHE A 23 -2.15 -1.54 4.23
C PHE A 23 -2.99 -1.08 3.04
N LEU A 24 -3.45 -2.07 2.28
CA LEU A 24 -4.14 -1.87 1.02
C LEU A 24 -5.63 -2.13 1.18
N LEU A 25 -6.43 -1.25 0.64
CA LEU A 25 -7.89 -1.38 0.57
C LEU A 25 -8.34 -1.08 -0.85
N LEU A 26 -9.18 -1.95 -1.42
CA LEU A 26 -9.84 -1.75 -2.72
C LEU A 26 -11.34 -1.68 -2.51
N ASN A 27 -11.99 -0.73 -3.18
CA ASN A 27 -13.45 -0.68 -3.29
C ASN A 27 -13.89 -1.65 -4.41
N PRO A 28 -14.55 -2.79 -4.07
CA PRO A 28 -14.98 -3.78 -5.05
C PRO A 28 -16.35 -3.46 -5.69
N GLY A 29 -17.03 -2.41 -5.23
CA GLY A 29 -18.40 -2.08 -5.60
C GLY A 29 -19.42 -2.36 -4.50
N GLY A 30 -20.66 -2.66 -4.91
CA GLY A 30 -21.79 -2.69 -3.98
C GLY A 30 -21.93 -3.92 -3.09
N ASP A 31 -21.22 -5.02 -3.38
CA ASP A 31 -21.39 -6.28 -2.66
C ASP A 31 -20.13 -6.73 -1.95
N ALA A 32 -20.31 -7.50 -0.85
CA ALA A 32 -19.19 -8.15 -0.17
C ALA A 32 -18.60 -9.24 -1.07
N VAL A 33 -17.31 -9.12 -1.39
CA VAL A 33 -16.60 -10.10 -2.21
C VAL A 33 -15.95 -11.14 -1.32
N THR A 34 -16.26 -12.42 -1.53
CA THR A 34 -15.52 -13.51 -0.88
C THR A 34 -14.20 -13.72 -1.61
N SER A 35 -13.09 -13.45 -0.92
CA SER A 35 -11.76 -13.61 -1.50
C SER A 35 -11.42 -15.08 -1.73
N ARG A 36 -10.82 -15.37 -2.89
CA ARG A 36 -10.21 -16.66 -3.24
C ARG A 36 -8.67 -16.59 -3.23
N ASN A 37 -8.13 -15.39 -3.04
CA ASN A 37 -6.70 -15.13 -2.98
C ASN A 37 -6.25 -14.72 -1.55
N HIS A 38 -6.94 -15.23 -0.53
CA HIS A 38 -6.59 -15.05 0.89
C HIS A 38 -6.56 -13.59 1.36
N LEU A 39 -7.38 -12.73 0.77
CA LEU A 39 -7.60 -11.36 1.23
C LEU A 39 -8.73 -11.32 2.27
N LEU A 40 -8.79 -10.25 3.04
CA LEU A 40 -9.89 -9.99 3.96
C LEU A 40 -10.99 -9.20 3.25
N THR A 41 -12.25 -9.48 3.59
CA THR A 41 -13.39 -8.62 3.23
C THR A 41 -13.87 -7.92 4.49
N THR A 42 -13.95 -6.61 4.45
CA THR A 42 -14.32 -5.79 5.60
C THR A 42 -15.40 -4.77 5.22
N THR A 43 -16.15 -4.29 6.21
CA THR A 43 -17.04 -3.15 6.03
C THR A 43 -16.21 -1.89 5.91
N ALA A 44 -16.35 -1.17 4.81
CA ALA A 44 -15.64 0.06 4.56
C ALA A 44 -16.30 1.26 5.27
N TRP A 45 -17.59 1.46 5.02
CA TRP A 45 -18.45 2.45 5.68
C TRP A 45 -19.92 2.11 5.49
N GLN A 46 -20.75 2.74 6.30
CA GLN A 46 -22.21 2.77 6.13
C GLN A 46 -22.70 4.18 6.41
N LEU A 47 -23.28 4.81 5.44
CA LEU A 47 -23.87 6.14 5.59
C LEU A 47 -25.36 6.01 5.95
N GLY A 48 -25.95 7.11 6.44
CA GLY A 48 -27.40 7.17 6.64
C GLY A 48 -28.16 7.02 5.31
N GLY A 49 -29.32 6.42 5.38
CA GLY A 49 -30.28 6.37 4.27
C GLY A 49 -31.41 7.40 4.48
N ASP A 50 -32.34 7.43 3.56
CA ASP A 50 -33.50 8.32 3.63
C ASP A 50 -34.36 8.04 4.86
N GLY A 51 -34.88 9.13 5.46
CA GLY A 51 -35.77 9.06 6.62
C GLY A 51 -35.12 8.57 7.92
N GLY A 52 -33.77 8.66 8.06
CA GLY A 52 -33.05 8.24 9.26
C GLY A 52 -32.82 6.74 9.37
N THR A 53 -33.10 5.98 8.32
CA THR A 53 -32.76 4.54 8.27
C THR A 53 -31.27 4.34 7.94
N PRO A 54 -30.63 3.23 8.38
CA PRO A 54 -29.30 2.90 7.92
C PRO A 54 -29.28 2.66 6.40
N GLY A 55 -28.35 3.32 5.69
CA GLY A 55 -28.10 3.04 4.28
C GLY A 55 -27.47 1.66 4.07
N ARG A 56 -27.26 1.29 2.82
CA ARG A 56 -26.56 0.04 2.49
C ARG A 56 -25.07 0.13 2.88
N PRO A 57 -24.50 -0.88 3.54
CA PRO A 57 -23.06 -0.88 3.82
C PRO A 57 -22.24 -1.00 2.53
N SER A 58 -21.13 -0.28 2.48
CA SER A 58 -20.09 -0.47 1.48
C SER A 58 -18.99 -1.38 2.03
N TYR A 59 -18.42 -2.20 1.18
CA TYR A 59 -17.39 -3.16 1.53
C TYR A 59 -16.05 -2.80 0.91
N ALA A 60 -14.99 -3.41 1.42
CA ALA A 60 -13.65 -3.32 0.85
C ALA A 60 -12.96 -4.67 0.92
N LEU A 61 -12.13 -4.97 -0.07
CA LEU A 61 -11.09 -5.97 0.04
C LEU A 61 -9.88 -5.37 0.73
N GLU A 62 -9.29 -6.10 1.68
CA GLU A 62 -8.14 -5.66 2.47
C GLU A 62 -7.01 -6.67 2.36
N GLY A 63 -5.79 -6.16 2.20
CA GLY A 63 -4.56 -6.93 2.24
C GLY A 63 -3.44 -6.14 2.91
N SER A 64 -2.56 -6.85 3.60
CA SER A 64 -1.47 -6.26 4.37
C SER A 64 -0.13 -6.83 3.92
N VAL A 65 0.84 -5.95 3.70
CA VAL A 65 2.26 -6.25 3.56
C VAL A 65 2.93 -5.91 4.88
N PHE A 66 3.56 -6.89 5.53
CA PHE A 66 4.10 -6.70 6.87
C PHE A 66 5.33 -5.79 6.90
N ILE A 67 6.16 -5.87 5.87
CA ILE A 67 7.41 -5.11 5.77
C ILE A 67 7.32 -4.16 4.56
N GLY A 68 6.91 -2.92 4.83
CA GLY A 68 6.96 -1.79 3.91
C GLY A 68 8.17 -0.91 4.25
N GLY A 69 7.94 0.28 4.80
CA GLY A 69 9.01 1.18 5.25
C GLY A 69 9.99 0.59 6.28
N ALA A 70 9.61 -0.51 6.92
CA ALA A 70 10.51 -1.24 7.83
C ALA A 70 11.78 -1.76 7.14
N VAL A 71 11.75 -2.06 5.84
CA VAL A 71 12.98 -2.43 5.11
C VAL A 71 13.95 -1.25 5.00
N VAL A 72 13.44 -0.03 4.87
CA VAL A 72 14.27 1.20 4.87
C VAL A 72 14.85 1.46 6.26
N GLN A 73 14.07 1.22 7.33
CA GLN A 73 14.57 1.26 8.70
C GLN A 73 15.68 0.24 8.92
N TRP A 74 15.55 -0.97 8.38
CA TRP A 74 16.58 -1.99 8.45
C TRP A 74 17.85 -1.59 7.68
N LEU A 75 17.77 -0.95 6.53
CA LEU A 75 18.93 -0.38 5.83
C LEU A 75 19.64 0.67 6.69
N ARG A 76 18.90 1.47 7.47
CA ARG A 76 19.45 2.48 8.37
C ARG A 76 20.07 1.85 9.63
N ASP A 77 19.29 1.06 10.36
CA ASP A 77 19.61 0.60 11.71
C ASP A 77 20.39 -0.72 11.72
N GLY A 78 20.06 -1.65 10.83
CA GLY A 78 20.68 -2.97 10.70
C GLY A 78 21.95 -2.94 9.86
N LEU A 79 21.88 -2.45 8.63
CA LEU A 79 23.02 -2.39 7.72
C LEU A 79 23.85 -1.10 7.85
N ARG A 80 23.29 -0.04 8.46
CA ARG A 80 23.91 1.30 8.57
C ARG A 80 24.32 1.87 7.20
N ALA A 81 23.54 1.53 6.18
CA ALA A 81 23.78 1.94 4.80
C ALA A 81 23.37 3.39 4.53
N ILE A 82 22.45 3.92 5.33
CA ILE A 82 21.92 5.27 5.26
C ILE A 82 21.85 5.87 6.68
N ARG A 83 21.83 7.20 6.78
CA ARG A 83 21.73 7.92 8.07
C ARG A 83 20.27 8.22 8.44
N SER A 84 19.45 8.49 7.45
CA SER A 84 18.02 8.77 7.60
C SER A 84 17.22 8.01 6.54
N ALA A 85 15.92 7.81 6.78
CA ALA A 85 15.06 7.15 5.78
C ALA A 85 14.97 7.94 4.46
N ALA A 86 15.15 9.26 4.51
CA ALA A 86 15.13 10.11 3.31
C ALA A 86 16.31 9.84 2.37
N ASP A 87 17.45 9.37 2.90
CA ASP A 87 18.66 9.14 2.10
C ASP A 87 18.50 7.95 1.13
N VAL A 88 17.54 7.06 1.37
CA VAL A 88 17.37 5.84 0.55
C VAL A 88 17.04 6.16 -0.90
N GLU A 89 16.28 7.23 -1.18
CA GLU A 89 15.92 7.63 -2.54
C GLU A 89 17.16 8.01 -3.33
N ALA A 90 18.00 8.90 -2.76
CA ALA A 90 19.22 9.36 -3.42
C ALA A 90 20.20 8.19 -3.65
N LEU A 91 20.37 7.31 -2.65
CA LEU A 91 21.23 6.14 -2.76
C LEU A 91 20.73 5.16 -3.83
N ALA A 92 19.43 4.87 -3.87
CA ALA A 92 18.84 3.98 -4.86
C ALA A 92 18.87 4.57 -6.29
N ALA A 93 18.90 5.89 -6.42
CA ALA A 93 18.98 6.60 -7.70
C ALA A 93 20.42 6.65 -8.28
N GLU A 94 21.45 6.25 -7.52
CA GLU A 94 22.83 6.15 -8.04
C GLU A 94 22.98 5.04 -9.10
N VAL A 95 22.01 4.12 -9.18
CA VAL A 95 22.00 3.01 -10.13
C VAL A 95 20.72 3.02 -10.95
N PRO A 96 20.76 2.59 -12.24
CA PRO A 96 19.60 2.60 -13.11
C PRO A 96 18.52 1.58 -12.68
N ASP A 97 18.94 0.45 -12.10
CA ASP A 97 18.11 -0.65 -11.64
C ASP A 97 18.82 -1.40 -10.51
N ALA A 98 18.20 -2.45 -9.98
CA ALA A 98 18.78 -3.26 -8.90
C ALA A 98 19.92 -4.18 -9.36
N GLY A 99 20.35 -4.16 -10.62
CA GLY A 99 21.46 -4.98 -11.13
C GLY A 99 21.25 -6.48 -11.01
N GLY A 100 19.99 -6.95 -11.06
CA GLY A 100 19.61 -8.34 -10.84
C GLY A 100 19.53 -8.74 -9.37
N VAL A 101 19.72 -7.82 -8.43
CA VAL A 101 19.53 -8.07 -7.00
C VAL A 101 18.03 -8.02 -6.68
N TYR A 102 17.54 -9.04 -6.00
CA TYR A 102 16.19 -9.11 -5.46
C TYR A 102 16.22 -9.26 -3.95
N LEU A 103 15.41 -8.48 -3.25
CA LEU A 103 15.23 -8.56 -1.81
C LEU A 103 13.81 -9.06 -1.50
N VAL A 104 13.73 -10.11 -0.69
CA VAL A 104 12.48 -10.56 -0.05
C VAL A 104 12.50 -10.10 1.39
N PRO A 105 11.77 -9.05 1.78
CA PRO A 105 11.88 -8.47 3.12
C PRO A 105 10.92 -9.15 4.12
N ALA A 106 10.88 -10.48 4.14
CA ALA A 106 10.01 -11.26 5.04
C ALA A 106 10.55 -11.30 6.48
N PHE A 107 10.95 -10.16 7.05
CA PHE A 107 11.58 -10.10 8.39
C PHE A 107 10.63 -10.54 9.51
N ALA A 108 9.32 -10.37 9.32
CA ALA A 108 8.27 -10.82 10.23
C ALA A 108 7.29 -11.80 9.55
N GLY A 109 7.76 -12.56 8.56
CA GLY A 109 6.93 -13.37 7.71
C GLY A 109 6.36 -12.59 6.52
N LEU A 110 5.53 -13.26 5.71
CA LEU A 110 4.80 -12.69 4.60
C LEU A 110 3.33 -12.50 4.97
N GLY A 111 2.75 -11.36 4.63
CA GLY A 111 1.33 -11.08 4.74
C GLY A 111 0.52 -11.62 3.56
N ALA A 112 -0.52 -10.90 3.17
CA ALA A 112 -1.35 -11.25 2.03
C ALA A 112 -0.52 -11.26 0.72
N PRO A 113 -0.81 -12.17 -0.20
CA PRO A 113 -1.76 -13.27 -0.15
C PRO A 113 -1.22 -14.57 0.46
N HIS A 114 0.04 -14.59 0.90
CA HIS A 114 0.78 -15.80 1.30
C HIS A 114 0.46 -16.27 2.72
N TRP A 115 0.36 -15.35 3.67
CA TRP A 115 0.15 -15.60 5.10
C TRP A 115 1.15 -16.62 5.69
N ASP A 116 2.42 -16.51 5.30
CA ASP A 116 3.49 -17.35 5.81
C ASP A 116 4.25 -16.65 6.95
N ALA A 117 3.93 -17.01 8.18
CA ALA A 117 4.58 -16.48 9.37
C ALA A 117 6.03 -16.98 9.56
N TYR A 118 6.44 -18.03 8.85
CA TYR A 118 7.77 -18.64 8.96
C TYR A 118 8.73 -18.17 7.88
N ALA A 119 8.25 -17.53 6.81
CA ALA A 119 9.12 -16.90 5.82
C ALA A 119 10.10 -15.92 6.48
N ARG A 120 11.30 -15.85 5.94
CA ARG A 120 12.34 -14.92 6.41
C ARG A 120 12.96 -14.18 5.23
N GLY A 121 13.57 -13.04 5.53
CA GLY A 121 14.21 -12.21 4.53
C GLY A 121 15.33 -12.93 3.79
N ALA A 122 15.44 -12.66 2.49
CA ALA A 122 16.48 -13.20 1.63
C ALA A 122 16.90 -12.18 0.57
N MET A 123 18.16 -12.25 0.15
CA MET A 123 18.67 -11.52 -1.01
C MET A 123 19.20 -12.51 -2.05
N PHE A 124 18.88 -12.25 -3.31
CA PHE A 124 19.28 -13.07 -4.45
C PHE A 124 19.97 -12.20 -5.51
N GLY A 125 20.74 -12.85 -6.40
CA GLY A 125 21.30 -12.19 -7.57
C GLY A 125 22.53 -11.33 -7.30
N LEU A 126 23.16 -11.43 -6.11
CA LEU A 126 24.39 -10.71 -5.80
C LEU A 126 25.55 -11.18 -6.69
N THR A 127 26.27 -10.20 -7.25
CA THR A 127 27.49 -10.41 -8.04
C THR A 127 28.62 -9.57 -7.44
N ARG A 128 29.85 -9.71 -7.96
CA ARG A 128 30.97 -8.85 -7.56
C ARG A 128 30.73 -7.37 -7.85
N GLY A 129 29.86 -7.06 -8.81
CA GLY A 129 29.49 -5.68 -9.18
C GLY A 129 28.38 -5.09 -8.31
N SER A 130 27.70 -5.90 -7.49
CA SER A 130 26.62 -5.42 -6.63
C SER A 130 27.21 -4.57 -5.49
N ASN A 131 26.59 -3.43 -5.25
CA ASN A 131 26.97 -2.50 -4.17
C ASN A 131 25.72 -2.10 -3.36
N ILE A 132 25.91 -1.24 -2.36
CA ILE A 132 24.83 -0.84 -1.45
C ILE A 132 23.68 -0.10 -2.15
N ALA A 133 23.96 0.63 -3.25
CA ALA A 133 22.94 1.31 -4.03
C ALA A 133 21.99 0.31 -4.71
N HIS A 134 22.50 -0.81 -5.22
CA HIS A 134 21.68 -1.90 -5.77
C HIS A 134 20.79 -2.53 -4.68
N ILE A 135 21.31 -2.70 -3.45
CA ILE A 135 20.52 -3.20 -2.33
C ILE A 135 19.42 -2.20 -1.94
N ALA A 136 19.74 -0.92 -1.89
CA ALA A 136 18.76 0.13 -1.61
C ALA A 136 17.66 0.17 -2.69
N ARG A 137 18.05 0.04 -3.96
CA ARG A 137 17.11 -0.05 -5.08
C ARG A 137 16.22 -1.27 -4.98
N ALA A 138 16.79 -2.46 -4.73
CA ALA A 138 16.05 -3.70 -4.52
C ALA A 138 15.08 -3.61 -3.33
N ALA A 139 15.43 -2.88 -2.28
CA ALA A 139 14.55 -2.66 -1.14
C ALA A 139 13.31 -1.82 -1.51
N LEU A 140 13.45 -0.75 -2.29
CA LEU A 140 12.32 0.02 -2.80
C LEU A 140 11.47 -0.79 -3.77
N GLU A 141 12.09 -1.53 -4.68
CA GLU A 141 11.40 -2.44 -5.61
C GLU A 141 10.62 -3.53 -4.87
N ALA A 142 11.17 -4.10 -3.79
CA ALA A 142 10.51 -5.11 -2.97
C ALA A 142 9.22 -4.60 -2.31
N ILE A 143 9.18 -3.34 -1.86
CA ILE A 143 7.96 -2.72 -1.33
C ILE A 143 6.90 -2.63 -2.45
N ALA A 144 7.32 -2.18 -3.63
CA ALA A 144 6.42 -2.01 -4.77
C ALA A 144 5.92 -3.37 -5.31
N PHE A 145 6.77 -4.38 -5.39
CA PHE A 145 6.38 -5.74 -5.83
C PHE A 145 5.32 -6.35 -4.92
N GLN A 146 5.55 -6.35 -3.60
CA GLN A 146 4.56 -6.89 -2.65
C GLN A 146 3.22 -6.15 -2.73
N SER A 147 3.25 -4.81 -2.82
CA SER A 147 2.04 -4.01 -2.96
C SER A 147 1.31 -4.32 -4.27
N THR A 148 2.05 -4.49 -5.37
CA THR A 148 1.49 -4.87 -6.68
C THR A 148 0.85 -6.25 -6.64
N GLU A 149 1.49 -7.22 -6.00
CA GLU A 149 0.95 -8.58 -5.85
C GLU A 149 -0.39 -8.59 -5.12
N VAL A 150 -0.49 -7.87 -3.99
CA VAL A 150 -1.75 -7.73 -3.25
C VAL A 150 -2.83 -7.06 -4.10
N LEU A 151 -2.50 -5.98 -4.82
CA LEU A 151 -3.47 -5.28 -5.69
C LEU A 151 -3.93 -6.15 -6.87
N HIS A 152 -3.04 -6.96 -7.44
CA HIS A 152 -3.42 -7.94 -8.47
C HIS A 152 -4.38 -9.01 -7.91
N ALA A 153 -4.13 -9.50 -6.68
CA ALA A 153 -5.04 -10.42 -6.00
C ALA A 153 -6.42 -9.77 -5.77
N MET A 154 -6.44 -8.49 -5.36
CA MET A 154 -7.68 -7.72 -5.18
C MET A 154 -8.47 -7.56 -6.47
N GLN A 155 -7.79 -7.18 -7.57
CA GLN A 155 -8.44 -7.05 -8.89
C GLN A 155 -9.02 -8.38 -9.36
N LYS A 156 -8.29 -9.47 -9.16
CA LYS A 156 -8.75 -10.82 -9.54
C LYS A 156 -9.98 -11.25 -8.75
N ASP A 157 -10.01 -11.00 -7.44
CA ASP A 157 -11.15 -11.36 -6.59
C ASP A 157 -12.37 -10.48 -6.85
N ALA A 158 -12.18 -9.19 -7.05
CA ALA A 158 -13.27 -8.25 -7.35
C ALA A 158 -13.78 -8.34 -8.79
N GLY A 159 -13.02 -8.94 -9.70
CA GLY A 159 -13.36 -8.99 -11.13
C GLY A 159 -13.32 -7.62 -11.82
N ILE A 160 -12.61 -6.65 -11.24
CA ILE A 160 -12.51 -5.27 -11.73
C ILE A 160 -11.06 -4.85 -11.90
N ARG A 161 -10.84 -3.86 -12.78
CA ARG A 161 -9.50 -3.26 -12.94
C ARG A 161 -9.30 -2.10 -11.98
N LEU A 162 -8.08 -1.99 -11.45
CA LEU A 162 -7.65 -0.81 -10.73
C LEU A 162 -7.67 0.39 -11.68
N SER A 163 -8.32 1.48 -11.28
CA SER A 163 -8.36 2.73 -12.04
C SER A 163 -7.24 3.70 -11.63
N GLU A 164 -6.96 3.76 -10.35
CA GLU A 164 -5.88 4.54 -9.74
C GLU A 164 -5.54 3.99 -8.36
N LEU A 165 -4.33 4.24 -7.90
CA LEU A 165 -3.91 3.95 -6.53
C LEU A 165 -3.69 5.26 -5.78
N ARG A 166 -4.48 5.50 -4.74
CA ARG A 166 -4.28 6.61 -3.81
C ARG A 166 -3.36 6.20 -2.68
N VAL A 167 -2.39 7.02 -2.35
CA VAL A 167 -1.32 6.64 -1.41
C VAL A 167 -1.16 7.66 -0.29
N ASP A 168 -0.85 7.17 0.91
CA ASP A 168 -0.49 7.98 2.07
C ASP A 168 0.57 7.27 2.92
N GLY A 169 0.96 7.88 4.02
CA GLY A 169 2.01 7.38 4.89
C GLY A 169 3.40 7.93 4.54
N GLY A 170 4.32 7.83 5.49
CA GLY A 170 5.62 8.51 5.42
C GLY A 170 6.51 8.11 4.24
N ALA A 171 6.44 6.86 3.79
CA ALA A 171 7.28 6.40 2.67
C ALA A 171 6.81 6.95 1.31
N THR A 172 5.61 7.54 1.22
CA THR A 172 5.14 8.18 -0.02
C THR A 172 5.88 9.46 -0.39
N ALA A 173 6.69 10.01 0.52
CA ALA A 173 7.58 11.12 0.22
C ALA A 173 8.67 10.72 -0.79
N ASN A 174 8.99 9.43 -0.91
CA ASN A 174 9.97 8.89 -1.85
C ASN A 174 9.35 8.82 -3.26
N ASN A 175 9.80 9.72 -4.16
CA ASN A 175 9.27 9.79 -5.53
C ASN A 175 9.69 8.58 -6.37
N LEU A 176 10.90 8.06 -6.15
CA LEU A 176 11.38 6.88 -6.87
C LEU A 176 10.51 5.65 -6.55
N LEU A 177 10.18 5.43 -5.27
CA LEU A 177 9.25 4.35 -4.87
C LEU A 177 7.88 4.55 -5.53
N MET A 178 7.33 5.77 -5.53
CA MET A 178 6.04 6.05 -6.14
C MET A 178 6.05 5.84 -7.65
N GLN A 179 7.14 6.20 -8.32
CA GLN A 179 7.29 5.95 -9.76
C GLN A 179 7.39 4.45 -10.07
N ILE A 180 8.22 3.69 -9.33
CA ILE A 180 8.30 2.23 -9.48
C ILE A 180 6.91 1.59 -9.30
N GLN A 181 6.16 2.05 -8.32
CA GLN A 181 4.80 1.53 -8.07
C GLN A 181 3.85 1.84 -9.23
N ALA A 182 3.90 3.05 -9.79
CA ALA A 182 3.09 3.44 -10.93
C ALA A 182 3.44 2.62 -12.19
N ASP A 183 4.72 2.42 -12.44
CA ASP A 183 5.22 1.65 -13.58
C ASP A 183 4.79 0.17 -13.50
N LEU A 184 4.87 -0.43 -12.32
CA LEU A 184 4.45 -1.83 -12.10
C LEU A 184 2.94 -2.04 -12.25
N LEU A 185 2.14 -1.08 -11.82
CA LEU A 185 0.68 -1.18 -11.86
C LEU A 185 0.10 -0.72 -13.20
N GLY A 186 0.80 0.12 -13.94
CA GLY A 186 0.32 0.74 -15.18
C GLY A 186 -0.87 1.68 -14.96
N VAL A 187 -1.03 2.22 -13.74
CA VAL A 187 -2.09 3.19 -13.40
C VAL A 187 -1.52 4.37 -12.61
N PRO A 188 -2.21 5.52 -12.57
CA PRO A 188 -1.77 6.66 -11.77
C PRO A 188 -1.64 6.31 -10.28
N VAL A 189 -0.54 6.73 -9.66
CA VAL A 189 -0.36 6.76 -8.21
C VAL A 189 -0.57 8.19 -7.73
N VAL A 190 -1.62 8.41 -6.94
CA VAL A 190 -2.09 9.73 -6.54
C VAL A 190 -1.78 9.98 -5.08
N ARG A 191 -0.97 11.00 -4.80
CA ARG A 191 -0.58 11.44 -3.47
C ARG A 191 -1.44 12.65 -3.07
N PRO A 192 -2.21 12.59 -1.97
CA PRO A 192 -3.05 13.71 -1.53
C PRO A 192 -2.20 14.84 -0.93
N LYS A 193 -2.76 16.05 -0.89
CA LYS A 193 -2.12 17.17 -0.19
C LYS A 193 -2.10 16.99 1.33
N VAL A 194 -3.15 16.38 1.88
CA VAL A 194 -3.26 16.02 3.30
C VAL A 194 -2.88 14.57 3.48
N LEU A 195 -1.79 14.29 4.18
CA LEU A 195 -1.25 12.94 4.32
C LEU A 195 -1.95 12.12 5.43
N GLU A 196 -2.62 12.77 6.37
CA GLU A 196 -3.34 12.13 7.49
C GLU A 196 -4.75 11.69 7.07
N THR A 197 -4.84 10.92 6.01
CA THR A 197 -6.12 10.55 5.38
C THR A 197 -7.00 9.67 6.26
N THR A 198 -6.41 8.92 7.20
CA THR A 198 -7.18 8.13 8.18
C THR A 198 -7.94 9.03 9.14
N ALA A 199 -7.28 10.03 9.70
CA ALA A 199 -7.90 11.02 10.58
C ALA A 199 -8.94 11.86 9.81
N LEU A 200 -8.60 12.25 8.58
CA LEU A 200 -9.50 13.01 7.70
C LEU A 200 -10.78 12.22 7.40
N GLY A 201 -10.66 10.94 7.08
CA GLY A 201 -11.81 10.07 6.81
C GLY A 201 -12.70 9.86 8.05
N ALA A 202 -12.09 9.75 9.24
CA ALA A 202 -12.85 9.68 10.49
C ALA A 202 -13.60 11.01 10.76
N ALA A 203 -12.94 12.15 10.51
CA ALA A 203 -13.55 13.47 10.65
C ALA A 203 -14.72 13.67 9.67
N TYR A 204 -14.57 13.26 8.41
CA TYR A 204 -15.64 13.30 7.43
C TYR A 204 -16.85 12.47 7.83
N LEU A 205 -16.64 11.22 8.22
CA LEU A 205 -17.73 10.35 8.67
C LEU A 205 -18.43 10.89 9.92
N ALA A 206 -17.68 11.44 10.88
CA ALA A 206 -18.24 12.06 12.07
C ALA A 206 -19.05 13.34 11.71
N GLY A 207 -18.52 14.19 10.84
CA GLY A 207 -19.20 15.41 10.39
C GLY A 207 -20.49 15.12 9.64
N LEU A 208 -20.51 14.10 8.79
CA LEU A 208 -21.74 13.63 8.13
C LEU A 208 -22.76 13.11 9.16
N ALA A 209 -22.31 12.34 10.15
CA ALA A 209 -23.20 11.75 11.16
C ALA A 209 -23.89 12.80 12.04
N VAL A 210 -23.23 13.94 12.31
CA VAL A 210 -23.80 15.04 13.12
C VAL A 210 -24.41 16.18 12.28
N GLY A 211 -24.46 16.02 10.95
CA GLY A 211 -25.02 17.00 10.03
C GLY A 211 -24.19 18.27 9.85
N PHE A 212 -22.88 18.22 10.13
CA PHE A 212 -21.94 19.31 9.89
C PHE A 212 -21.75 19.54 8.37
N TRP A 213 -21.73 18.46 7.59
CA TRP A 213 -21.80 18.48 6.13
C TRP A 213 -23.12 17.85 5.66
N GLN A 214 -23.65 18.32 4.52
CA GLN A 214 -24.92 17.85 3.96
C GLN A 214 -24.74 16.76 2.88
N GLY A 215 -23.62 16.12 2.77
CA GLY A 215 -23.30 15.09 1.79
C GLY A 215 -22.04 15.38 1.01
#